data_76c9735d5039babedec2e6bbfa660153
#
_entry.id   76c9735d5039babedec2e6bbfa660153
#
_cell.length_a   1.000
_cell.length_b   1.000
_cell.length_c   1.000
_cell.angle_alpha   90.00
_cell.angle_beta   90.00
_cell.angle_gamma   90.00
#
_symmetry.space_group_name_H-M   'P 1'
#
loop_
_entity.id
_entity.type
_entity.pdbx_description
1 polymer ?
#
loop_
_entity_poly.entity_id
_entity_poly.type
_entity_poly.pdbx_seq_one_letter_code
_entity_poly.pdbx_strand_id
1 'polypeptide(L)'
;MTLLSVVQMNSQNDIEANFSVVESLIQQSKADGAELIVFPENFICFAAGKQRDTAEQFLSIQKRLEDLAHQYQIWIIAGTLPCPFRPNGSIISDGRVRTSSLCISPEKTEARYDKIHLFDVQVGDAVGGYQESKHFEPGSEVVVAKTPFGNIGLMVCYDLRFPELALTLRNKGANILTAPSAFTYTTGEMHWQLLLQARAMD
;
A
#
# COMPACT_ATOMS: atom_id res chain seq x y z
N MET A 1 7.04 -24.51 -0.25
CA MET A 1 5.99 -23.68 0.41
C MET A 1 6.56 -22.29 0.51
N THR A 2 5.94 -21.29 -0.10
CA THR A 2 6.38 -19.91 -0.03
C THR A 2 5.99 -19.28 1.31
N LEU A 3 6.93 -18.64 1.99
CA LEU A 3 6.66 -17.89 3.23
C LEU A 3 6.48 -16.41 2.88
N LEU A 4 5.36 -15.85 3.32
CA LEU A 4 5.05 -14.41 3.17
C LEU A 4 5.08 -13.74 4.55
N SER A 5 5.70 -12.58 4.64
CA SER A 5 5.72 -11.74 5.84
C SER A 5 4.71 -10.62 5.71
N VAL A 6 3.82 -10.49 6.70
CA VAL A 6 2.86 -9.38 6.79
C VAL A 6 3.23 -8.51 7.96
N VAL A 7 3.48 -7.24 7.69
CA VAL A 7 4.01 -6.29 8.68
C VAL A 7 2.88 -5.50 9.32
N GLN A 8 2.93 -5.41 10.63
CA GLN A 8 2.23 -4.39 11.42
C GLN A 8 3.27 -3.45 12.03
N MET A 9 3.15 -2.15 11.80
CA MET A 9 4.06 -1.16 12.35
C MET A 9 3.34 0.10 12.81
N ASN A 10 3.96 0.83 13.71
CA ASN A 10 3.50 2.13 14.19
C ASN A 10 4.32 3.23 13.50
N SER A 11 3.90 3.58 12.28
CA SER A 11 4.58 4.59 11.46
C SER A 11 4.43 5.99 12.09
N GLN A 12 5.53 6.71 12.11
CA GLN A 12 5.64 8.05 12.66
C GLN A 12 5.67 9.12 11.55
N ASN A 13 5.86 10.37 11.93
CA ASN A 13 6.04 11.50 11.00
C ASN A 13 7.49 11.68 10.53
N ASP A 14 8.40 10.80 10.93
CA ASP A 14 9.82 10.81 10.59
C ASP A 14 10.13 9.68 9.60
N ILE A 15 10.44 10.07 8.36
CA ILE A 15 10.73 9.14 7.26
C ILE A 15 11.96 8.28 7.56
N GLU A 16 13.02 8.84 8.12
CA GLU A 16 14.26 8.10 8.38
C GLU A 16 14.09 7.11 9.53
N ALA A 17 13.38 7.49 10.57
CA ALA A 17 13.04 6.59 11.67
C ALA A 17 12.19 5.40 11.16
N ASN A 18 11.19 5.67 10.31
CA ASN A 18 10.38 4.62 9.70
C ASN A 18 11.19 3.72 8.76
N PHE A 19 12.12 4.29 7.97
CA PHE A 19 13.02 3.49 7.11
C PHE A 19 13.92 2.55 7.92
N SER A 20 14.44 3.00 9.05
CA SER A 20 15.23 2.13 9.93
C SER A 20 14.44 0.92 10.41
N VAL A 21 13.16 1.13 10.72
CA VAL A 21 12.23 0.03 11.08
C VAL A 21 11.97 -0.87 9.87
N VAL A 22 11.71 -0.29 8.69
CA VAL A 22 11.48 -1.03 7.44
C VAL A 22 12.66 -1.95 7.12
N GLU A 23 13.89 -1.44 7.16
CA GLU A 23 15.09 -2.23 6.90
C GLU A 23 15.25 -3.37 7.90
N SER A 24 15.06 -3.11 9.20
CA SER A 24 15.11 -4.12 10.25
C SER A 24 14.07 -5.24 10.02
N LEU A 25 12.84 -4.87 9.64
CA LEU A 25 11.77 -5.82 9.36
C LEU A 25 12.04 -6.66 8.10
N ILE A 26 12.62 -6.05 7.06
CA ILE A 26 13.07 -6.78 5.85
C ILE A 26 14.14 -7.80 6.22
N GLN A 27 15.15 -7.37 6.98
CA GLN A 27 16.25 -8.24 7.43
C GLN A 27 15.71 -9.42 8.25
N GLN A 28 14.83 -9.17 9.21
CA GLN A 28 14.22 -10.21 10.03
C GLN A 28 13.37 -11.16 9.17
N SER A 29 12.47 -10.62 8.32
CA SER A 29 11.63 -11.44 7.45
C SER A 29 12.45 -12.35 6.55
N LYS A 30 13.56 -11.83 6.00
CA LYS A 30 14.48 -12.63 5.18
C LYS A 30 15.18 -13.72 5.99
N ALA A 31 15.61 -13.41 7.22
CA ALA A 31 16.23 -14.40 8.12
C ALA A 31 15.24 -15.52 8.49
N ASP A 32 13.96 -15.20 8.61
CA ASP A 32 12.89 -16.16 8.86
C ASP A 32 12.49 -16.96 7.59
N GLY A 33 13.10 -16.67 6.44
CA GLY A 33 12.88 -17.36 5.17
C GLY A 33 11.76 -16.81 4.31
N ALA A 34 11.26 -15.61 4.59
CA ALA A 34 10.24 -14.98 3.76
C ALA A 34 10.81 -14.60 2.38
N GLU A 35 9.98 -14.79 1.36
CA GLU A 35 10.28 -14.45 -0.04
C GLU A 35 9.55 -13.18 -0.48
N LEU A 36 8.48 -12.81 0.23
CA LEU A 36 7.71 -11.58 0.03
C LEU A 36 7.39 -10.94 1.38
N ILE A 37 7.51 -9.62 1.46
CA ILE A 37 7.08 -8.82 2.61
C ILE A 37 6.03 -7.80 2.18
N VAL A 38 4.98 -7.62 3.00
CA VAL A 38 3.88 -6.67 2.75
C VAL A 38 3.86 -5.64 3.87
N PHE A 39 4.11 -4.39 3.54
CA PHE A 39 4.03 -3.25 4.46
C PHE A 39 2.62 -2.65 4.52
N PRO A 40 2.23 -1.98 5.62
CA PRO A 40 0.92 -1.36 5.76
C PRO A 40 0.77 -0.07 4.95
N GLU A 41 -0.44 0.49 4.90
CA GLU A 41 -0.72 1.82 4.34
C GLU A 41 0.05 2.89 5.13
N ASN A 42 0.62 3.90 4.41
CA ASN A 42 1.39 5.01 4.97
C ASN A 42 2.61 4.60 5.82
N PHE A 43 3.23 3.47 5.49
CA PHE A 43 4.31 2.89 6.31
C PHE A 43 5.56 3.76 6.41
N ILE A 44 5.83 4.64 5.44
CA ILE A 44 7.00 5.54 5.44
C ILE A 44 6.74 6.85 6.19
N CYS A 45 5.49 7.34 6.19
CA CYS A 45 5.11 8.53 6.93
C CYS A 45 3.62 8.51 7.20
N PHE A 46 3.23 8.49 8.47
CA PHE A 46 1.84 8.56 8.88
C PHE A 46 1.60 9.83 9.69
N ALA A 47 1.39 10.94 8.98
CA ALA A 47 1.16 12.25 9.58
C ALA A 47 0.23 13.11 8.72
N ALA A 48 -0.76 13.73 9.36
CA ALA A 48 -1.65 14.67 8.69
C ALA A 48 -0.86 15.87 8.12
N GLY A 49 -1.17 16.25 6.87
CA GLY A 49 -0.54 17.39 6.19
C GLY A 49 0.86 17.13 5.61
N LYS A 50 1.43 15.93 5.80
CA LYS A 50 2.78 15.58 5.31
C LYS A 50 2.79 14.86 3.95
N GLN A 51 1.62 14.63 3.36
CA GLN A 51 1.50 13.84 2.13
C GLN A 51 2.31 14.44 0.97
N ARG A 52 2.27 15.76 0.82
CA ARG A 52 2.98 16.46 -0.26
C ARG A 52 4.48 16.46 -0.04
N ASP A 53 4.94 16.80 1.17
CA ASP A 53 6.37 16.78 1.53
C ASP A 53 6.98 15.39 1.33
N THR A 54 6.22 14.34 1.69
CA THR A 54 6.64 12.95 1.47
C THR A 54 6.62 12.59 -0.02
N ALA A 55 5.66 13.09 -0.79
CA ALA A 55 5.57 12.85 -2.23
C ALA A 55 6.73 13.46 -3.01
N GLU A 56 7.30 14.58 -2.55
CA GLU A 56 8.51 15.16 -3.17
C GLU A 56 9.71 14.22 -3.10
N GLN A 57 9.71 13.30 -2.12
CA GLN A 57 10.75 12.28 -1.95
C GLN A 57 10.39 10.93 -2.60
N PHE A 58 9.27 10.83 -3.33
CA PHE A 58 8.76 9.57 -3.87
C PHE A 58 9.82 8.75 -4.61
N LEU A 59 10.56 9.37 -5.55
CA LEU A 59 11.56 8.66 -6.35
C LEU A 59 12.75 8.18 -5.51
N SER A 60 13.19 8.96 -4.52
CA SER A 60 14.27 8.55 -3.62
C SER A 60 13.82 7.42 -2.67
N ILE A 61 12.58 7.49 -2.18
CA ILE A 61 11.98 6.44 -1.36
C ILE A 61 11.83 5.14 -2.16
N GLN A 62 11.29 5.24 -3.37
CA GLN A 62 11.17 4.08 -4.26
C GLN A 62 12.54 3.44 -4.52
N LYS A 63 13.53 4.24 -4.86
CA LYS A 63 14.90 3.74 -5.11
C LYS A 63 15.49 3.02 -3.91
N ARG A 64 15.33 3.57 -2.70
CA ARG A 64 15.79 2.91 -1.46
C ARG A 64 15.09 1.57 -1.23
N LEU A 65 13.79 1.46 -1.52
CA LEU A 65 13.07 0.19 -1.41
C LEU A 65 13.53 -0.82 -2.45
N GLU A 66 13.80 -0.39 -3.68
CA GLU A 66 14.39 -1.23 -4.73
C GLU A 66 15.79 -1.74 -4.33
N ASP A 67 16.62 -0.88 -3.73
CA ASP A 67 17.93 -1.25 -3.23
C ASP A 67 17.84 -2.29 -2.09
N LEU A 68 16.90 -2.13 -1.16
CA LEU A 68 16.63 -3.11 -0.11
C LEU A 68 16.11 -4.44 -0.68
N ALA A 69 15.18 -4.39 -1.64
CA ALA A 69 14.69 -5.59 -2.33
C ALA A 69 15.82 -6.36 -3.00
N HIS A 70 16.72 -5.64 -3.68
CA HIS A 70 17.91 -6.21 -4.31
C HIS A 70 18.90 -6.77 -3.29
N GLN A 71 19.25 -6.00 -2.27
CA GLN A 71 20.21 -6.38 -1.22
C GLN A 71 19.78 -7.66 -0.50
N TYR A 72 18.51 -7.74 -0.11
CA TYR A 72 17.99 -8.87 0.64
C TYR A 72 17.37 -9.96 -0.23
N GLN A 73 17.34 -9.80 -1.55
CA GLN A 73 16.73 -10.76 -2.49
C GLN A 73 15.32 -11.15 -2.02
N ILE A 74 14.46 -10.14 -1.79
CA ILE A 74 13.08 -10.28 -1.30
C ILE A 74 12.14 -9.40 -2.12
N TRP A 75 10.94 -9.90 -2.36
CA TRP A 75 9.88 -9.08 -2.95
C TRP A 75 9.24 -8.19 -1.89
N ILE A 76 8.82 -6.99 -2.30
CA ILE A 76 8.21 -6.01 -1.40
C ILE A 76 6.88 -5.54 -2.00
N ILE A 77 5.77 -5.67 -1.24
CA ILE A 77 4.61 -4.82 -1.44
C ILE A 77 4.79 -3.60 -0.54
N ALA A 78 5.17 -2.49 -1.17
CA ALA A 78 5.39 -1.22 -0.50
C ALA A 78 4.03 -0.57 -0.22
N GLY A 79 3.38 -1.02 0.80
CA GLY A 79 2.06 -0.66 1.32
C GLY A 79 1.44 0.51 0.59
N THR A 80 1.66 1.75 1.06
CA THR A 80 1.43 2.93 0.23
C THR A 80 2.47 4.04 0.43
N LEU A 81 2.72 4.76 -0.66
CA LEU A 81 3.51 5.98 -0.73
C LEU A 81 2.68 7.09 -1.38
N PRO A 82 2.72 8.32 -0.89
CA PRO A 82 2.17 9.46 -1.61
C PRO A 82 3.02 9.72 -2.87
N CYS A 83 2.39 9.75 -4.05
CA CYS A 83 3.05 9.91 -5.34
C CYS A 83 2.57 11.18 -6.06
N PRO A 84 3.46 12.07 -6.51
CA PRO A 84 3.10 13.31 -7.19
C PRO A 84 2.81 13.13 -8.68
N PHE A 85 2.97 11.90 -9.21
CA PHE A 85 2.85 11.61 -10.63
C PHE A 85 1.64 10.74 -10.94
N ARG A 86 0.99 10.98 -12.07
CA ARG A 86 0.06 10.03 -12.70
C ARG A 86 0.84 8.91 -13.41
N PRO A 87 0.20 7.77 -13.77
CA PRO A 87 0.87 6.65 -14.44
C PRO A 87 1.56 7.03 -15.77
N ASN A 88 1.09 8.06 -16.44
CA ASN A 88 1.71 8.58 -17.67
C ASN A 88 2.91 9.51 -17.42
N GLY A 89 3.34 9.67 -16.16
CA GLY A 89 4.46 10.52 -15.76
C GLY A 89 4.13 12.01 -15.59
N SER A 90 2.90 12.45 -15.87
CA SER A 90 2.50 13.84 -15.66
C SER A 90 2.38 14.18 -14.16
N ILE A 91 2.84 15.37 -13.79
CA ILE A 91 2.74 15.88 -12.42
C ILE A 91 1.30 16.28 -12.12
N ILE A 92 0.83 15.99 -10.90
CA ILE A 92 -0.45 16.48 -10.38
C ILE A 92 -0.23 17.91 -9.89
N SER A 93 -0.82 18.88 -10.61
CA SER A 93 -0.52 20.30 -10.42
C SER A 93 -1.45 21.03 -9.43
N ASP A 94 -2.53 20.41 -9.00
CA ASP A 94 -3.52 21.02 -8.10
C ASP A 94 -3.19 20.88 -6.60
N GLY A 95 -2.00 20.37 -6.29
CA GLY A 95 -1.51 20.20 -4.92
C GLY A 95 -1.88 18.88 -4.28
N ARG A 96 -2.69 18.04 -4.94
CA ARG A 96 -2.97 16.66 -4.51
C ARG A 96 -1.84 15.72 -4.92
N VAL A 97 -1.87 14.53 -4.36
CA VAL A 97 -0.98 13.41 -4.69
C VAL A 97 -1.80 12.13 -4.84
N ARG A 98 -1.21 11.04 -5.28
CA ARG A 98 -1.86 9.72 -5.29
C ARG A 98 -1.38 8.86 -4.12
N THR A 99 -2.25 8.01 -3.62
CA THR A 99 -1.90 6.94 -2.69
C THR A 99 -1.49 5.72 -3.53
N SER A 100 -0.18 5.48 -3.65
CA SER A 100 0.37 4.46 -4.56
C SER A 100 0.95 3.28 -3.79
N SER A 101 0.50 2.06 -4.12
CA SER A 101 1.10 0.80 -3.69
C SER A 101 2.03 0.29 -4.78
N LEU A 102 3.24 -0.14 -4.40
CA LEU A 102 4.23 -0.66 -5.34
C LEU A 102 4.49 -2.14 -5.09
N CYS A 103 4.55 -2.93 -6.15
CA CYS A 103 5.09 -4.29 -6.12
C CYS A 103 6.53 -4.24 -6.66
N ILE A 104 7.50 -4.52 -5.80
CA ILE A 104 8.93 -4.39 -6.10
C ILE A 104 9.55 -5.79 -6.04
N SER A 105 10.21 -6.19 -7.13
CA SER A 105 11.06 -7.37 -7.20
C SER A 105 12.50 -7.04 -6.79
N PRO A 106 13.38 -8.06 -6.62
CA PRO A 106 14.80 -7.80 -6.46
C PRO A 106 15.46 -7.03 -7.62
N GLU A 107 14.84 -6.98 -8.79
CA GLU A 107 15.39 -6.32 -9.98
C GLU A 107 14.82 -4.91 -10.20
N LYS A 108 13.53 -4.69 -9.89
CA LYS A 108 12.84 -3.42 -10.20
C LYS A 108 11.45 -3.33 -9.59
N THR A 109 10.82 -2.17 -9.73
CA THR A 109 9.37 -2.03 -9.52
C THR A 109 8.62 -2.68 -10.69
N GLU A 110 7.84 -3.72 -10.39
CA GLU A 110 7.08 -4.51 -11.38
C GLU A 110 5.69 -3.94 -11.66
N ALA A 111 5.06 -3.37 -10.62
CA ALA A 111 3.72 -2.80 -10.75
C ALA A 111 3.51 -1.65 -9.76
N ARG A 112 2.64 -0.73 -10.15
CA ARG A 112 2.13 0.35 -9.31
C ARG A 112 0.62 0.37 -9.40
N TYR A 113 -0.03 0.41 -8.24
CA TYR A 113 -1.46 0.61 -8.10
C TYR A 113 -1.72 1.93 -7.37
N ASP A 114 -2.56 2.78 -7.94
CA ASP A 114 -3.03 4.00 -7.30
C ASP A 114 -4.44 3.75 -6.75
N LYS A 115 -4.64 3.99 -5.46
CA LYS A 115 -5.90 3.77 -4.75
C LYS A 115 -7.08 4.38 -5.49
N ILE A 116 -8.08 3.55 -5.80
CA ILE A 116 -9.26 3.98 -6.56
C ILE A 116 -10.30 4.61 -5.63
N HIS A 117 -10.61 3.95 -4.50
CA HIS A 117 -11.67 4.39 -3.60
C HIS A 117 -11.09 5.16 -2.43
N LEU A 118 -11.33 6.48 -2.44
CA LEU A 118 -10.85 7.38 -1.39
C LEU A 118 -11.79 7.37 -0.19
N PHE A 119 -11.22 7.53 1.01
CA PHE A 119 -11.95 7.49 2.27
C PHE A 119 -12.62 8.84 2.57
N ASP A 120 -13.77 9.08 1.92
CA ASP A 120 -14.62 10.25 2.13
C ASP A 120 -15.87 9.79 2.88
N VAL A 121 -15.82 9.86 4.21
CA VAL A 121 -16.87 9.29 5.07
C VAL A 121 -17.11 10.14 6.32
N GLN A 122 -18.31 10.01 6.89
CA GLN A 122 -18.63 10.41 8.25
C GLN A 122 -18.50 9.19 9.16
N VAL A 123 -17.66 9.27 10.18
CA VAL A 123 -17.44 8.19 11.16
C VAL A 123 -17.83 8.69 12.54
N GLY A 124 -18.42 7.83 13.35
CA GLY A 124 -18.80 8.16 14.74
C GLY A 124 -17.61 8.10 15.72
N ASP A 125 -16.46 8.65 15.33
CA ASP A 125 -15.28 8.78 16.17
C ASP A 125 -14.99 10.25 16.56
N ALA A 126 -13.89 10.50 17.27
CA ALA A 126 -13.53 11.84 17.74
C ALA A 126 -13.19 12.82 16.59
N VAL A 127 -12.85 12.33 15.40
CA VAL A 127 -12.56 13.14 14.20
C VAL A 127 -13.84 13.52 13.47
N GLY A 128 -14.87 12.65 13.52
CA GLY A 128 -16.21 12.89 12.96
C GLY A 128 -16.30 12.70 11.46
N GLY A 129 -15.33 13.13 10.68
CA GLY A 129 -15.34 13.01 9.21
C GLY A 129 -13.98 13.00 8.57
N TYR A 130 -13.86 12.23 7.51
CA TYR A 130 -12.65 12.10 6.70
C TYR A 130 -12.95 12.51 5.26
N GLN A 131 -12.05 13.24 4.64
CA GLN A 131 -12.14 13.69 3.25
C GLN A 131 -10.78 13.49 2.56
N GLU A 132 -10.46 12.24 2.23
CA GLU A 132 -9.20 11.89 1.59
C GLU A 132 -9.05 12.59 0.22
N SER A 133 -10.16 12.78 -0.51
CA SER A 133 -10.18 13.45 -1.82
C SER A 133 -9.69 14.90 -1.83
N LYS A 134 -9.63 15.56 -0.66
CA LYS A 134 -9.02 16.89 -0.55
C LYS A 134 -7.51 16.88 -0.80
N HIS A 135 -6.85 15.78 -0.45
CA HIS A 135 -5.40 15.64 -0.49
C HIS A 135 -4.93 14.67 -1.55
N PHE A 136 -5.80 13.77 -2.01
CA PHE A 136 -5.45 12.72 -2.95
C PHE A 136 -6.32 12.74 -4.21
N GLU A 137 -5.68 12.48 -5.35
CA GLU A 137 -6.34 12.20 -6.63
C GLU A 137 -6.57 10.69 -6.75
N PRO A 138 -7.80 10.21 -7.03
CA PRO A 138 -8.06 8.78 -7.15
C PRO A 138 -7.36 8.18 -8.37
N GLY A 139 -7.00 6.90 -8.26
CA GLY A 139 -6.62 6.07 -9.39
C GLY A 139 -7.83 5.64 -10.22
N SER A 140 -7.56 4.95 -11.32
CA SER A 140 -8.61 4.40 -12.21
C SER A 140 -8.29 2.99 -12.72
N GLU A 141 -7.05 2.52 -12.52
CA GLU A 141 -6.58 1.28 -13.11
C GLU A 141 -6.60 0.13 -12.10
N VAL A 142 -7.19 -0.99 -12.50
CA VAL A 142 -7.17 -2.24 -11.75
C VAL A 142 -5.89 -3.00 -12.09
N VAL A 143 -5.03 -3.23 -11.10
CA VAL A 143 -3.66 -3.74 -11.28
C VAL A 143 -3.49 -5.12 -10.66
N VAL A 144 -2.98 -6.06 -11.46
CA VAL A 144 -2.53 -7.39 -11.03
C VAL A 144 -1.04 -7.51 -11.32
N ALA A 145 -0.23 -7.66 -10.28
CA ALA A 145 1.20 -7.89 -10.38
C ALA A 145 1.49 -9.39 -10.55
N LYS A 146 2.30 -9.75 -11.55
CA LYS A 146 2.78 -11.12 -11.75
C LYS A 146 4.02 -11.35 -10.89
N THR A 147 3.99 -12.36 -10.04
CA THR A 147 5.11 -12.71 -9.15
C THR A 147 5.39 -14.23 -9.21
N PRO A 148 6.55 -14.69 -8.74
CA PRO A 148 6.83 -16.12 -8.62
C PRO A 148 5.89 -16.87 -7.67
N PHE A 149 5.16 -16.14 -6.82
CA PHE A 149 4.28 -16.69 -5.80
C PHE A 149 2.83 -16.81 -6.26
N GLY A 150 2.50 -16.16 -7.37
CA GLY A 150 1.17 -16.03 -7.93
C GLY A 150 0.90 -14.62 -8.46
N ASN A 151 -0.30 -14.40 -8.91
CA ASN A 151 -0.77 -13.12 -9.41
C ASN A 151 -1.37 -12.32 -8.26
N ILE A 152 -0.73 -11.22 -7.87
CA ILE A 152 -1.15 -10.39 -6.73
C ILE A 152 -2.06 -9.26 -7.23
N GLY A 153 -3.31 -9.27 -6.83
CA GLY A 153 -4.24 -8.15 -6.99
C GLY A 153 -3.99 -7.09 -5.92
N LEU A 154 -3.70 -5.86 -6.34
CA LEU A 154 -3.38 -4.76 -5.45
C LEU A 154 -4.64 -3.98 -5.09
N MET A 155 -4.93 -3.89 -3.80
CA MET A 155 -5.97 -3.07 -3.19
C MET A 155 -5.36 -2.27 -2.04
N VAL A 156 -6.03 -1.19 -1.63
CA VAL A 156 -5.59 -0.35 -0.49
C VAL A 156 -6.79 -0.01 0.39
N CYS A 157 -6.76 -0.43 1.65
CA CYS A 157 -7.59 0.04 2.76
C CYS A 157 -9.10 0.12 2.41
N TYR A 158 -9.60 1.29 2.07
CA TYR A 158 -11.02 1.54 1.78
C TYR A 158 -11.53 0.75 0.56
N ASP A 159 -10.65 0.35 -0.36
CA ASP A 159 -10.98 -0.52 -1.48
C ASP A 159 -11.63 -1.84 -1.04
N LEU A 160 -11.34 -2.34 0.17
CA LEU A 160 -11.96 -3.54 0.74
C LEU A 160 -13.48 -3.47 0.81
N ARG A 161 -14.07 -2.27 0.81
CA ARG A 161 -15.54 -2.10 0.86
C ARG A 161 -16.21 -2.26 -0.50
N PHE A 162 -15.44 -2.38 -1.57
CA PHE A 162 -15.91 -2.45 -2.95
C PHE A 162 -15.64 -3.84 -3.53
N PRO A 163 -16.61 -4.78 -3.44
CA PRO A 163 -16.44 -6.14 -3.94
C PRO A 163 -16.16 -6.18 -5.44
N GLU A 164 -16.66 -5.22 -6.20
CA GLU A 164 -16.46 -5.12 -7.64
C GLU A 164 -14.97 -5.04 -8.02
N LEU A 165 -14.15 -4.39 -7.19
CA LEU A 165 -12.71 -4.34 -7.40
C LEU A 165 -12.08 -5.72 -7.20
N ALA A 166 -12.42 -6.43 -6.11
CA ALA A 166 -11.91 -7.77 -5.84
C ALA A 166 -12.31 -8.76 -6.94
N LEU A 167 -13.58 -8.74 -7.36
CA LEU A 167 -14.07 -9.56 -8.48
C LEU A 167 -13.35 -9.23 -9.80
N THR A 168 -13.10 -7.95 -10.05
CA THR A 168 -12.36 -7.53 -11.26
C THR A 168 -10.92 -8.01 -11.22
N LEU A 169 -10.24 -7.93 -10.06
CA LEU A 169 -8.89 -8.45 -9.87
C LEU A 169 -8.85 -9.96 -10.09
N ARG A 170 -9.80 -10.71 -9.51
CA ARG A 170 -9.94 -12.15 -9.74
C ARG A 170 -10.12 -12.47 -11.22
N ASN A 171 -11.03 -11.78 -11.91
CA ASN A 171 -11.28 -11.96 -13.34
C ASN A 171 -10.06 -11.64 -14.21
N LYS A 172 -9.16 -10.76 -13.73
CA LYS A 172 -7.86 -10.49 -14.34
C LYS A 172 -6.79 -11.53 -13.96
N GLY A 173 -7.15 -12.56 -13.20
CA GLY A 173 -6.29 -13.69 -12.85
C GLY A 173 -5.55 -13.55 -11.53
N ALA A 174 -5.91 -12.59 -10.66
CA ALA A 174 -5.37 -12.54 -9.31
C ALA A 174 -5.81 -13.78 -8.51
N ASN A 175 -4.87 -14.38 -7.77
CA ASN A 175 -5.11 -15.47 -6.84
C ASN A 175 -4.60 -15.16 -5.42
N ILE A 176 -4.00 -14.00 -5.25
CA ILE A 176 -3.64 -13.40 -3.97
C ILE A 176 -4.15 -11.96 -4.00
N LEU A 177 -4.76 -11.48 -2.91
CA LEU A 177 -5.12 -10.07 -2.75
C LEU A 177 -4.28 -9.47 -1.61
N THR A 178 -3.75 -8.27 -1.82
CA THR A 178 -3.13 -7.48 -0.76
C THR A 178 -3.94 -6.23 -0.50
N ALA A 179 -4.10 -5.87 0.78
CA ALA A 179 -4.86 -4.70 1.20
C ALA A 179 -4.15 -3.96 2.35
N PRO A 180 -3.00 -3.32 2.09
CA PRO A 180 -2.36 -2.43 3.04
C PRO A 180 -3.36 -1.43 3.61
N SER A 181 -3.42 -1.27 4.93
CA SER A 181 -4.49 -0.52 5.55
C SER A 181 -4.06 0.22 6.81
N ALA A 182 -4.73 1.36 7.04
CA ALA A 182 -4.68 2.14 8.28
C ALA A 182 -6.11 2.48 8.72
N PHE A 183 -6.89 1.47 9.07
CA PHE A 183 -8.28 1.63 9.52
C PHE A 183 -8.33 2.44 10.82
N THR A 184 -9.38 3.27 10.98
CA THR A 184 -9.68 3.83 12.30
C THR A 184 -10.06 2.69 13.24
N TYR A 185 -9.80 2.86 14.55
CA TYR A 185 -10.14 1.83 15.55
C TYR A 185 -11.59 1.39 15.42
N THR A 186 -12.53 2.36 15.41
CA THR A 186 -13.97 2.11 15.35
C THR A 186 -14.39 1.30 14.12
N THR A 187 -13.91 1.67 12.94
CA THR A 187 -14.26 0.94 11.70
C THR A 187 -13.49 -0.37 11.57
N GLY A 188 -12.29 -0.45 12.11
CA GLY A 188 -11.48 -1.66 12.13
C GLY A 188 -12.09 -2.74 13.00
N GLU A 189 -12.46 -2.41 14.22
CA GLU A 189 -13.10 -3.34 15.16
C GLU A 189 -14.34 -4.01 14.56
N MET A 190 -15.19 -3.25 13.90
CA MET A 190 -16.44 -3.75 13.35
C MET A 190 -16.29 -4.46 12.01
N HIS A 191 -15.36 -4.03 11.16
CA HIS A 191 -15.43 -4.40 9.74
C HIS A 191 -14.17 -5.08 9.19
N TRP A 192 -12.99 -4.90 9.80
CA TRP A 192 -11.71 -5.35 9.22
C TRP A 192 -11.70 -6.84 8.89
N GLN A 193 -11.95 -7.67 9.88
CA GLN A 193 -11.93 -9.12 9.71
C GLN A 193 -13.03 -9.59 8.74
N LEU A 194 -14.24 -9.03 8.87
CA LEU A 194 -15.37 -9.39 8.01
C LEU A 194 -15.08 -9.07 6.54
N LEU A 195 -14.54 -7.89 6.26
CA LEU A 195 -14.23 -7.47 4.90
C LEU A 195 -13.13 -8.34 4.28
N LEU A 196 -12.06 -8.63 5.02
CA LEU A 196 -11.00 -9.52 4.54
C LEU A 196 -11.52 -10.91 4.20
N GLN A 197 -12.34 -11.49 5.09
CA GLN A 197 -12.95 -12.81 4.85
C GLN A 197 -13.87 -12.79 3.64
N ALA A 198 -14.69 -11.73 3.49
CA ALA A 198 -15.57 -11.59 2.33
C ALA A 198 -14.76 -11.49 1.02
N ARG A 199 -13.71 -10.66 0.98
CA ARG A 199 -12.85 -10.53 -0.22
C ARG A 199 -12.10 -11.82 -0.55
N ALA A 200 -11.75 -12.62 0.45
CA ALA A 200 -11.12 -13.93 0.21
C ALA A 200 -12.09 -15.00 -0.34
N MET A 201 -13.39 -14.75 -0.24
CA MET A 201 -14.45 -15.65 -0.76
C MET A 201 -14.88 -15.28 -2.20
N ASP A 202 -14.69 -14.01 -2.60
CA ASP A 202 -15.01 -13.52 -3.95
C ASP A 202 -14.10 -14.17 -5.02
#